data_e4913688fdbe751e26104761babf818b
#
_entry.id   e4913688fdbe751e26104761babf818b
#
_cell.length_a   1.000
_cell.length_b   1.000
_cell.length_c   1.000
_cell.angle_alpha   90.00
_cell.angle_beta   90.00
_cell.angle_gamma   90.00
#
_symmetry.space_group_name_H-M   'P 1'
#
loop_
_entity.id
_entity.type
_entity.pdbx_description
1 polymer ?
#
loop_
_entity_poly.entity_id
_entity_poly.type
_entity_poly.pdbx_seq_one_letter_code
_entity_poly.pdbx_strand_id
1 'polypeptide(L)'
;DCPKMFVAAAEESKDNLVQGRGDAYCGMLNASYNLQLRNLKAYIQEYPVGTPEEVAEMMEEFVPIARAVVGLKDLKIITFGPRPQDFMACNAPIKQLFNLGVEIEENSELDLFEAFHKHDGDERIPAVVADMEKELGDGNNKPTILPKLAQYELTLLDWIEAHKGSRKYVA
;
A
#
# COMPACT_ATOMS: atom_id res chain seq x y z
N ASP A 1 -2.47 -14.98 4.68
CA ASP A 1 -2.09 -15.53 3.37
C ASP A 1 -0.88 -14.80 2.82
N CYS A 2 0.15 -15.57 2.44
CA CYS A 2 1.35 -15.05 1.81
C CYS A 2 1.08 -14.86 0.30
N PRO A 3 1.52 -13.75 -0.33
CA PRO A 3 1.54 -13.62 -1.78
C PRO A 3 2.33 -14.76 -2.42
N LYS A 4 1.84 -15.27 -3.53
CA LYS A 4 2.42 -16.41 -4.22
C LYS A 4 2.70 -16.04 -5.66
N MET A 5 3.87 -16.39 -6.15
CA MET A 5 4.24 -16.35 -7.56
C MET A 5 4.33 -17.77 -8.10
N PHE A 6 4.01 -17.93 -9.37
CA PHE A 6 4.11 -19.21 -10.03
C PHE A 6 4.81 -19.05 -11.38
N VAL A 7 5.97 -19.67 -11.51
CA VAL A 7 6.85 -19.64 -12.68
C VAL A 7 7.46 -21.02 -12.89
N ALA A 8 8.01 -21.29 -14.05
CA ALA A 8 8.72 -22.53 -14.36
C ALA A 8 10.03 -22.26 -15.10
N ALA A 9 11.03 -23.06 -14.81
CA ALA A 9 12.26 -23.06 -15.58
C ALA A 9 12.06 -23.76 -16.93
N ALA A 10 12.55 -23.12 -18.01
CA ALA A 10 12.57 -23.70 -19.33
C ALA A 10 13.56 -24.85 -19.45
N GLU A 11 13.36 -25.69 -20.40
CA GLU A 11 14.30 -26.74 -20.78
C GLU A 11 15.58 -26.12 -21.37
N GLU A 12 16.74 -26.71 -21.06
CA GLU A 12 18.03 -26.13 -21.44
C GLU A 12 18.25 -26.07 -22.94
N SER A 13 17.92 -27.14 -23.69
CA SER A 13 17.95 -27.15 -25.15
C SER A 13 17.20 -28.34 -25.74
N LYS A 14 16.95 -28.29 -27.05
CA LYS A 14 16.35 -29.41 -27.80
C LYS A 14 17.19 -30.68 -27.73
N ASP A 15 18.50 -30.53 -27.60
CA ASP A 15 19.44 -31.64 -27.56
C ASP A 15 19.44 -32.39 -26.24
N ASN A 16 18.93 -31.75 -25.17
CA ASN A 16 18.81 -32.30 -23.84
C ASN A 16 17.38 -32.77 -23.50
N LEU A 17 16.46 -32.74 -24.45
CA LEU A 17 15.10 -33.30 -24.33
C LEU A 17 15.12 -34.82 -24.32
N VAL A 18 15.98 -35.43 -23.50
CA VAL A 18 16.10 -36.86 -23.42
C VAL A 18 14.97 -37.45 -22.58
N GLN A 19 14.21 -38.36 -23.18
CA GLN A 19 13.26 -39.23 -22.47
C GLN A 19 12.06 -38.52 -21.79
N GLY A 20 11.31 -37.71 -22.53
CA GLY A 20 10.04 -37.16 -22.05
C GLY A 20 10.18 -36.07 -21.00
N ARG A 21 11.36 -35.51 -20.83
CA ARG A 21 11.56 -34.23 -20.15
C ARG A 21 11.37 -33.08 -21.14
N GLY A 22 10.77 -32.03 -20.71
CA GLY A 22 10.76 -30.83 -21.51
C GLY A 22 9.38 -30.37 -21.93
N ASP A 23 8.52 -30.14 -20.94
CA ASP A 23 7.22 -29.54 -21.16
C ASP A 23 6.88 -28.58 -20.03
N ALA A 24 7.79 -27.62 -19.81
CA ALA A 24 7.63 -26.61 -18.76
C ALA A 24 6.34 -25.81 -18.95
N TYR A 25 5.98 -25.50 -20.20
CA TYR A 25 4.74 -24.79 -20.52
C TYR A 25 3.49 -25.61 -20.18
N CYS A 26 3.45 -26.87 -20.57
CA CYS A 26 2.32 -27.76 -20.26
C CYS A 26 2.19 -27.97 -18.75
N GLY A 27 3.30 -28.19 -18.07
CA GLY A 27 3.35 -28.25 -16.61
C GLY A 27 2.82 -26.96 -15.96
N MET A 28 3.21 -25.81 -16.49
CA MET A 28 2.76 -24.49 -16.02
C MET A 28 1.25 -24.29 -16.23
N LEU A 29 0.73 -24.60 -17.41
CA LEU A 29 -0.70 -24.52 -17.72
C LEU A 29 -1.53 -25.42 -16.80
N ASN A 30 -1.09 -26.68 -16.64
CA ASN A 30 -1.79 -27.64 -15.80
C ASN A 30 -1.80 -27.24 -14.32
N ALA A 31 -0.68 -26.80 -13.80
CA ALA A 31 -0.58 -26.37 -12.41
C ALA A 31 -1.36 -25.07 -12.15
N SER A 32 -1.28 -24.08 -13.06
CA SER A 32 -2.06 -22.84 -12.92
C SER A 32 -3.56 -23.07 -12.97
N TYR A 33 -4.02 -23.97 -13.84
CA TYR A 33 -5.42 -24.39 -13.86
C TYR A 33 -5.84 -25.05 -12.56
N ASN A 34 -5.01 -25.93 -12.00
CA ASN A 34 -5.26 -26.55 -10.70
C ASN A 34 -5.34 -25.55 -9.53
N LEU A 35 -4.53 -24.47 -9.57
CA LEU A 35 -4.64 -23.36 -8.59
C LEU A 35 -5.99 -22.65 -8.75
N GLN A 36 -6.41 -22.37 -9.99
CA GLN A 36 -7.68 -21.71 -10.27
C GLN A 36 -8.89 -22.55 -9.81
N LEU A 37 -8.89 -23.85 -10.08
CA LEU A 37 -9.95 -24.76 -9.61
C LEU A 37 -10.13 -24.75 -8.08
N ARG A 38 -9.07 -24.45 -7.34
CA ARG A 38 -9.06 -24.38 -5.89
C ARG A 38 -9.24 -22.96 -5.35
N ASN A 39 -9.54 -22.00 -6.19
CA ASN A 39 -9.59 -20.57 -5.86
C ASN A 39 -8.31 -20.05 -5.17
N LEU A 40 -7.17 -20.64 -5.49
CA LEU A 40 -5.87 -20.20 -5.03
C LEU A 40 -5.31 -19.18 -6.00
N LYS A 41 -5.19 -17.93 -5.54
CA LYS A 41 -4.61 -16.84 -6.33
C LYS A 41 -3.09 -16.94 -6.30
N ALA A 42 -2.48 -16.81 -7.47
CA ALA A 42 -1.04 -16.64 -7.64
C ALA A 42 -0.77 -15.56 -8.70
N TYR A 43 0.34 -14.87 -8.56
CA TYR A 43 0.84 -13.99 -9.59
C TYR A 43 1.53 -14.83 -10.66
N ILE A 44 1.08 -14.70 -11.88
CA ILE A 44 1.63 -15.39 -13.05
C ILE A 44 1.92 -14.31 -14.07
N GLN A 45 3.17 -14.22 -14.49
CA GLN A 45 3.59 -13.28 -15.53
C GLN A 45 3.06 -13.71 -16.91
N GLU A 46 3.08 -12.77 -17.86
CA GLU A 46 2.65 -13.03 -19.24
C GLU A 46 3.47 -14.16 -19.88
N TYR A 47 4.78 -14.18 -19.59
CA TYR A 47 5.72 -15.24 -20.00
C TYR A 47 6.29 -15.92 -18.77
N PRO A 48 5.58 -16.91 -18.19
CA PRO A 48 5.94 -17.47 -16.89
C PRO A 48 6.98 -18.60 -16.95
N VAL A 49 7.56 -18.85 -18.11
CA VAL A 49 8.58 -19.89 -18.34
C VAL A 49 9.83 -19.23 -18.90
N GLY A 50 10.97 -19.43 -18.27
CA GLY A 50 12.23 -18.83 -18.68
C GLY A 50 13.45 -19.64 -18.23
N THR A 51 14.65 -19.20 -18.64
CA THR A 51 15.91 -19.71 -18.12
C THR A 51 16.00 -19.49 -16.61
N PRO A 52 16.92 -20.15 -15.88
CA PRO A 52 17.10 -19.89 -14.45
C PRO A 52 17.36 -18.42 -14.14
N GLU A 53 18.10 -17.71 -15.00
CA GLU A 53 18.40 -16.29 -14.86
C GLU A 53 17.14 -15.43 -15.04
N GLU A 54 16.36 -15.69 -16.09
CA GLU A 54 15.08 -15.01 -16.32
C GLU A 54 14.08 -15.26 -15.18
N VAL A 55 14.04 -16.47 -14.65
CA VAL A 55 13.21 -16.79 -13.48
C VAL A 55 13.66 -16.00 -12.24
N ALA A 56 14.98 -15.83 -12.06
CA ALA A 56 15.49 -15.02 -10.96
C ALA A 56 15.05 -13.55 -11.10
N GLU A 57 15.13 -12.97 -12.30
CA GLU A 57 14.65 -11.62 -12.60
C GLU A 57 13.13 -11.49 -12.32
N MET A 58 12.34 -12.45 -12.77
CA MET A 58 10.90 -12.50 -12.47
C MET A 58 10.61 -12.51 -10.96
N MET A 59 11.44 -13.24 -10.20
CA MET A 59 11.30 -13.27 -8.73
C MET A 59 11.66 -11.94 -8.09
N GLU A 60 12.68 -11.25 -8.59
CA GLU A 60 13.06 -9.91 -8.13
C GLU A 60 11.94 -8.90 -8.40
N GLU A 61 11.32 -8.93 -9.56
CA GLU A 61 10.16 -8.09 -9.90
C GLU A 61 8.94 -8.38 -9.02
N PHE A 62 8.75 -9.62 -8.60
CA PHE A 62 7.64 -10.00 -7.73
C PHE A 62 7.79 -9.50 -6.29
N VAL A 63 8.99 -9.34 -5.79
CA VAL A 63 9.23 -8.92 -4.40
C VAL A 63 8.52 -7.62 -4.02
N PRO A 64 8.62 -6.52 -4.79
CA PRO A 64 7.90 -5.29 -4.47
C PRO A 64 6.37 -5.46 -4.54
N ILE A 65 5.86 -6.27 -5.48
CA ILE A 65 4.43 -6.61 -5.59
C ILE A 65 3.97 -7.33 -4.32
N ALA A 66 4.71 -8.33 -3.88
CA ALA A 66 4.41 -9.09 -2.67
C ALA A 66 4.42 -8.20 -1.41
N ARG A 67 5.41 -7.30 -1.32
CA ARG A 67 5.49 -6.31 -0.23
C ARG A 67 4.29 -5.37 -0.20
N ALA A 68 3.86 -4.87 -1.36
CA ALA A 68 2.69 -4.01 -1.48
C ALA A 68 1.41 -4.75 -1.04
N VAL A 69 1.20 -5.98 -1.50
CA VAL A 69 0.03 -6.79 -1.12
C VAL A 69 0.00 -7.08 0.39
N VAL A 70 1.16 -7.34 1.00
CA VAL A 70 1.26 -7.53 2.45
C VAL A 70 1.03 -6.22 3.18
N GLY A 71 1.62 -5.12 2.69
CA GLY A 71 1.49 -3.79 3.29
C GLY A 71 0.05 -3.29 3.31
N LEU A 72 -0.73 -3.56 2.25
CA LEU A 72 -2.16 -3.18 2.21
C LEU A 72 -2.98 -3.84 3.33
N LYS A 73 -2.62 -5.04 3.77
CA LYS A 73 -3.30 -5.72 4.88
C LYS A 73 -2.99 -5.09 6.24
N ASP A 74 -1.89 -4.36 6.32
CA ASP A 74 -1.47 -3.62 7.52
C ASP A 74 -1.80 -2.11 7.42
N LEU A 75 -2.53 -1.70 6.37
CA LEU A 75 -2.92 -0.31 6.15
C LEU A 75 -4.25 0.00 6.83
N LYS A 76 -4.30 1.13 7.52
CA LYS A 76 -5.51 1.79 7.98
C LYS A 76 -5.62 3.16 7.33
N ILE A 77 -6.79 3.48 6.82
CA ILE A 77 -7.13 4.81 6.30
C ILE A 77 -8.03 5.49 7.32
N ILE A 78 -7.61 6.66 7.80
CA ILE A 78 -8.39 7.50 8.70
C ILE A 78 -8.91 8.69 7.89
N THR A 79 -10.21 8.89 7.89
CA THR A 79 -10.84 9.99 7.17
C THR A 79 -11.62 10.87 8.12
N PHE A 80 -11.70 12.15 7.77
CA PHE A 80 -12.56 13.11 8.44
C PHE A 80 -13.54 13.70 7.42
N GLY A 81 -14.79 13.73 7.76
CA GLY A 81 -15.84 14.21 6.86
C GLY A 81 -17.18 14.40 7.57
N PRO A 82 -18.25 14.59 6.86
CA PRO A 82 -18.52 14.17 5.47
C PRO A 82 -17.94 15.11 4.41
N ARG A 83 -17.76 14.57 3.20
CA ARG A 83 -17.44 15.37 2.03
C ARG A 83 -18.51 16.43 1.78
N PRO A 84 -18.19 17.56 1.10
CA PRO A 84 -19.18 18.53 0.67
C PRO A 84 -20.27 17.91 -0.21
N GLN A 85 -21.47 18.44 -0.14
CA GLN A 85 -22.60 18.05 -0.98
C GLN A 85 -22.21 18.07 -2.46
N ASP A 86 -22.73 17.12 -3.24
CA ASP A 86 -22.47 16.91 -4.66
C ASP A 86 -21.07 16.39 -5.07
N PHE A 87 -20.15 16.24 -4.13
CA PHE A 87 -18.83 15.66 -4.38
C PHE A 87 -18.86 14.13 -4.35
N MET A 88 -19.77 13.52 -5.07
CA MET A 88 -19.96 12.05 -5.08
C MET A 88 -18.73 11.32 -5.64
N ALA A 89 -17.95 11.94 -6.53
CA ALA A 89 -16.72 11.38 -7.07
C ALA A 89 -15.60 11.24 -6.02
N CYS A 90 -15.70 11.94 -4.88
CA CYS A 90 -14.75 11.83 -3.78
C CYS A 90 -15.00 10.64 -2.86
N ASN A 91 -15.97 9.78 -3.19
CA ASN A 91 -16.19 8.54 -2.44
C ASN A 91 -15.14 7.50 -2.78
N ALA A 92 -14.44 7.00 -1.77
CA ALA A 92 -13.59 5.84 -1.93
C ALA A 92 -14.44 4.58 -2.20
N PRO A 93 -13.95 3.64 -3.03
CA PRO A 93 -14.60 2.36 -3.23
C PRO A 93 -14.37 1.43 -2.03
N ILE A 94 -15.05 1.70 -0.91
CA ILE A 94 -14.84 1.04 0.39
C ILE A 94 -14.82 -0.47 0.29
N LYS A 95 -15.73 -1.06 -0.49
CA LYS A 95 -15.79 -2.52 -0.65
C LYS A 95 -14.50 -3.10 -1.25
N GLN A 96 -13.92 -2.42 -2.24
CA GLN A 96 -12.67 -2.84 -2.85
C GLN A 96 -11.49 -2.72 -1.88
N LEU A 97 -11.46 -1.67 -1.07
CA LEU A 97 -10.43 -1.48 -0.04
C LEU A 97 -10.53 -2.56 1.05
N PHE A 98 -11.71 -2.88 1.54
CA PHE A 98 -11.91 -3.99 2.47
C PHE A 98 -11.50 -5.33 1.87
N ASN A 99 -11.77 -5.59 0.59
CA ASN A 99 -11.34 -6.81 -0.09
C ASN A 99 -9.81 -6.94 -0.18
N LEU A 100 -9.09 -5.82 -0.14
CA LEU A 100 -7.63 -5.77 -0.08
C LEU A 100 -7.10 -5.93 1.36
N GLY A 101 -7.97 -5.90 2.36
CA GLY A 101 -7.62 -6.00 3.77
C GLY A 101 -7.32 -4.66 4.44
N VAL A 102 -7.60 -3.54 3.75
CA VAL A 102 -7.45 -2.18 4.31
C VAL A 102 -8.53 -1.93 5.34
N GLU A 103 -8.16 -1.40 6.49
CA GLU A 103 -9.10 -0.90 7.49
C GLU A 103 -9.43 0.57 7.22
N ILE A 104 -10.68 0.95 7.41
CA ILE A 104 -11.13 2.34 7.23
C ILE A 104 -11.82 2.78 8.52
N GLU A 105 -11.39 3.94 9.02
CA GLU A 105 -12.00 4.64 10.13
C GLU A 105 -12.54 5.99 9.64
N GLU A 106 -13.84 6.19 9.81
CA GLU A 106 -14.50 7.44 9.43
C GLU A 106 -14.81 8.26 10.68
N ASN A 107 -14.34 9.49 10.70
CA ASN A 107 -14.52 10.46 11.78
C ASN A 107 -15.23 11.69 11.24
N SER A 108 -15.84 12.47 12.12
CA SER A 108 -16.47 13.73 11.74
C SER A 108 -15.46 14.89 11.73
N GLU A 109 -15.80 15.96 11.00
CA GLU A 109 -15.05 17.21 11.08
C GLU A 109 -15.05 17.81 12.50
N LEU A 110 -16.08 17.52 13.29
CA LEU A 110 -16.16 17.96 14.68
C LEU A 110 -15.10 17.28 15.55
N ASP A 111 -14.85 15.99 15.33
CA ASP A 111 -13.80 15.26 16.05
C ASP A 111 -12.42 15.87 15.77
N LEU A 112 -12.16 16.20 14.49
CA LEU A 112 -10.92 16.87 14.08
C LEU A 112 -10.80 18.26 14.71
N PHE A 113 -11.90 19.02 14.72
CA PHE A 113 -11.94 20.36 15.30
C PHE A 113 -11.65 20.34 16.80
N GLU A 114 -12.28 19.44 17.54
CA GLU A 114 -12.03 19.26 18.97
C GLU A 114 -10.58 18.82 19.25
N ALA A 115 -10.06 17.88 18.47
CA ALA A 115 -8.68 17.43 18.58
C ALA A 115 -7.70 18.57 18.29
N PHE A 116 -7.96 19.39 17.26
CA PHE A 116 -7.14 20.54 16.91
C PHE A 116 -7.04 21.54 18.07
N HIS A 117 -8.15 21.84 18.74
CA HIS A 117 -8.16 22.77 19.88
C HIS A 117 -7.46 22.23 21.13
N LYS A 118 -7.34 20.91 21.27
CA LYS A 118 -6.52 20.34 22.36
C LYS A 118 -5.03 20.65 22.22
N HIS A 119 -4.59 21.01 21.03
CA HIS A 119 -3.21 21.39 20.71
C HIS A 119 -3.01 22.92 20.71
N ASP A 120 -3.98 23.70 21.21
CA ASP A 120 -3.81 25.16 21.33
C ASP A 120 -2.63 25.46 22.26
N GLY A 121 -1.57 26.08 21.72
CA GLY A 121 -0.37 26.42 22.48
C GLY A 121 0.55 25.22 22.80
N ASP A 122 0.44 24.12 22.06
CA ASP A 122 1.32 22.94 22.21
C ASP A 122 2.80 23.35 22.06
N GLU A 123 3.62 22.95 23.02
CA GLU A 123 5.04 23.30 23.08
C GLU A 123 5.88 22.76 21.92
N ARG A 124 5.36 21.76 21.19
CA ARG A 124 6.02 21.17 20.00
C ARG A 124 5.85 22.03 18.75
N ILE A 125 4.88 22.95 18.70
CA ILE A 125 4.59 23.78 17.52
C ILE A 125 5.82 24.51 16.97
N PRO A 126 6.66 25.19 17.79
CA PRO A 126 7.83 25.89 17.27
C PRO A 126 8.84 24.98 16.56
N ALA A 127 9.03 23.75 17.03
CA ALA A 127 9.93 22.80 16.40
C ALA A 127 9.40 22.34 15.03
N VAL A 128 8.11 22.04 14.94
CA VAL A 128 7.46 21.66 13.67
C VAL A 128 7.49 22.82 12.67
N VAL A 129 7.25 24.05 13.12
CA VAL A 129 7.38 25.26 12.27
C VAL A 129 8.80 25.38 11.69
N ALA A 130 9.83 25.16 12.50
CA ALA A 130 11.21 25.22 12.05
C ALA A 130 11.53 24.15 10.99
N ASP A 131 10.98 22.93 11.13
CA ASP A 131 11.12 21.86 10.14
C ASP A 131 10.38 22.22 8.85
N MET A 132 9.16 22.74 8.93
CA MET A 132 8.41 23.22 7.77
C MET A 132 9.14 24.35 7.02
N GLU A 133 9.70 25.32 7.73
CA GLU A 133 10.49 26.40 7.15
C GLU A 133 11.71 25.87 6.39
N LYS A 134 12.39 24.90 6.97
CA LYS A 134 13.55 24.23 6.33
C LYS A 134 13.16 23.48 5.06
N GLU A 135 12.02 22.79 5.05
CA GLU A 135 11.55 22.05 3.89
C GLU A 135 11.07 22.98 2.75
N LEU A 136 10.33 24.03 3.09
CA LEU A 136 9.79 24.98 2.13
C LEU A 136 10.83 25.94 1.57
N GLY A 137 11.89 26.24 2.34
CA GLY A 137 12.94 27.16 1.96
C GLY A 137 12.40 28.54 1.57
N ASP A 138 13.12 29.22 0.69
CA ASP A 138 12.79 30.59 0.24
C ASP A 138 11.49 30.67 -0.58
N GLY A 139 10.89 29.54 -0.95
CA GLY A 139 9.65 29.48 -1.72
C GLY A 139 8.38 29.79 -0.91
N ASN A 140 8.48 29.82 0.41
CA ASN A 140 7.32 30.08 1.27
C ASN A 140 6.95 31.57 1.30
N ASN A 141 5.83 31.92 0.69
CA ASN A 141 5.29 33.28 0.70
C ASN A 141 4.20 33.52 1.76
N LYS A 142 3.93 32.54 2.65
CA LYS A 142 2.89 32.60 3.68
C LYS A 142 3.40 32.09 5.06
N PRO A 143 4.48 32.65 5.60
CA PRO A 143 5.07 32.14 6.85
C PRO A 143 4.12 32.27 8.05
N THR A 144 3.18 33.22 8.02
CA THR A 144 2.24 33.46 9.14
C THR A 144 1.22 32.33 9.36
N ILE A 145 1.05 31.43 8.40
CA ILE A 145 0.13 30.29 8.53
C ILE A 145 0.80 29.05 9.14
N LEU A 146 2.14 28.99 9.16
CA LEU A 146 2.89 27.82 9.59
C LEU A 146 2.54 27.34 11.01
N PRO A 147 2.36 28.22 12.01
CA PRO A 147 1.97 27.76 13.35
C PRO A 147 0.65 26.98 13.37
N LYS A 148 -0.33 27.37 12.55
CA LYS A 148 -1.59 26.63 12.41
C LYS A 148 -1.42 25.31 11.67
N LEU A 149 -0.58 25.27 10.65
CA LEU A 149 -0.27 24.02 9.93
C LEU A 149 0.48 23.06 10.84
N ALA A 150 1.42 23.54 11.63
CA ALA A 150 2.13 22.74 12.63
C ALA A 150 1.18 22.18 13.70
N GLN A 151 0.22 22.97 14.14
CA GLN A 151 -0.82 22.49 15.05
C GLN A 151 -1.68 21.39 14.40
N TYR A 152 -2.05 21.51 13.13
CA TYR A 152 -2.75 20.45 12.38
C TYR A 152 -1.90 19.19 12.25
N GLU A 153 -0.64 19.33 11.91
CA GLU A 153 0.27 18.18 11.80
C GLU A 153 0.34 17.40 13.11
N LEU A 154 0.58 18.10 14.23
CA LEU A 154 0.60 17.49 15.56
C LEU A 154 -0.73 16.80 15.91
N THR A 155 -1.84 17.46 15.59
CA THR A 155 -3.18 16.89 15.80
C THR A 155 -3.36 15.58 15.03
N LEU A 156 -2.97 15.54 13.76
CA LEU A 156 -3.10 14.35 12.93
C LEU A 156 -2.15 13.23 13.38
N LEU A 157 -0.90 13.58 13.75
CA LEU A 157 0.06 12.59 14.23
C LEU A 157 -0.39 11.96 15.56
N ASP A 158 -0.86 12.76 16.51
CA ASP A 158 -1.36 12.26 17.79
C ASP A 158 -2.66 11.46 17.61
N TRP A 159 -3.52 11.86 16.66
CA TRP A 159 -4.68 11.08 16.29
C TRP A 159 -4.30 9.71 15.73
N ILE A 160 -3.32 9.67 14.82
CA ILE A 160 -2.80 8.43 14.25
C ILE A 160 -2.29 7.51 15.37
N GLU A 161 -1.46 8.03 16.28
CA GLU A 161 -0.93 7.24 17.39
C GLU A 161 -2.03 6.66 18.28
N ALA A 162 -3.08 7.42 18.54
CA ALA A 162 -4.20 6.99 19.37
C ALA A 162 -5.09 5.95 18.67
N HIS A 163 -5.20 5.99 17.34
CA HIS A 163 -6.19 5.24 16.55
C HIS A 163 -5.60 4.15 15.64
N LYS A 164 -4.28 4.09 15.45
CA LYS A 164 -3.63 3.09 14.57
C LYS A 164 -3.90 1.64 14.97
N GLY A 165 -4.17 1.37 16.24
CA GLY A 165 -4.37 0.01 16.75
C GLY A 165 -3.13 -0.87 16.50
N SER A 166 -3.34 -2.03 15.89
CA SER A 166 -2.28 -2.97 15.53
C SER A 166 -1.71 -2.75 14.12
N ARG A 167 -2.20 -1.75 13.38
CA ARG A 167 -1.78 -1.48 12.01
C ARG A 167 -0.41 -0.81 11.98
N LYS A 168 0.40 -1.16 10.96
CA LYS A 168 1.75 -0.61 10.78
C LYS A 168 1.77 0.67 9.97
N TYR A 169 0.82 0.81 9.05
CA TYR A 169 0.71 1.94 8.13
C TYR A 169 -0.63 2.63 8.33
N VAL A 170 -0.60 3.94 8.40
CA VAL A 170 -1.79 4.78 8.48
C VAL A 170 -1.68 5.90 7.44
N ALA A 171 -2.78 6.17 6.74
CA ALA A 171 -2.93 7.22 5.75
C ALA A 171 -4.18 8.05 6.03
#